data_26b51e8f5fa0381a8856cc568877f040
#
_entry.id   26b51e8f5fa0381a8856cc568877f040
#
_cell.length_a   1.000
_cell.length_b   1.000
_cell.length_c   1.000
_cell.angle_alpha   90.00
_cell.angle_beta   90.00
_cell.angle_gamma   90.00
#
_symmetry.space_group_name_H-M   'P 1'
#
loop_
_entity.id
_entity.type
_entity.pdbx_description
1 polymer ?
#
loop_
_entity_poly.entity_id
_entity_poly.type
_entity_poly.pdbx_seq_one_letter_code
_entity_poly.pdbx_strand_id
1 'polypeptide(L)'
;MSKYDEAMKLLEEQAGNKDGLITLSTIALEPGANGRSRPASRIVDAYYEDGAFYTVTYATSGKMQQIAQNPEVAVCIIVENFTADGIGENLGWVCDEKNTEIMTKLRTIFAGWYNEANNDEDPNTCLLRIRLTRGLWNDAHKGIRNEIDFVNKTTN
;
A
#
# COMPACT_ATOMS: atom_id res chain seq x y z
N MET A 1 9.44 -5.09 24.98
CA MET A 1 8.81 -4.77 23.68
C MET A 1 7.75 -3.70 23.89
N SER A 2 7.76 -2.66 23.10
CA SER A 2 6.71 -1.62 23.19
C SER A 2 5.38 -2.13 22.61
N LYS A 3 4.28 -1.48 22.97
CA LYS A 3 2.98 -1.77 22.34
C LYS A 3 3.01 -1.57 20.82
N TYR A 4 3.82 -0.60 20.36
CA TYR A 4 4.02 -0.38 18.94
C TYR A 4 4.71 -1.60 18.29
N ASP A 5 5.78 -2.12 18.89
CA ASP A 5 6.49 -3.30 18.36
C ASP A 5 5.57 -4.52 18.30
N GLU A 6 4.72 -4.70 19.31
CA GLU A 6 3.72 -5.78 19.32
C GLU A 6 2.71 -5.63 18.19
N ALA A 7 2.23 -4.41 17.94
CA ALA A 7 1.32 -4.11 16.84
C ALA A 7 1.97 -4.34 15.48
N MET A 8 3.23 -3.92 15.31
CA MET A 8 4.00 -4.13 14.09
C MET A 8 4.24 -5.63 13.82
N LYS A 9 4.56 -6.38 14.86
CA LYS A 9 4.72 -7.84 14.76
C LYS A 9 3.43 -8.51 14.30
N LEU A 10 2.30 -8.15 14.90
CA LEU A 10 0.99 -8.69 14.54
C LEU A 10 0.63 -8.34 13.09
N LEU A 11 0.91 -7.11 12.66
CA LEU A 11 0.65 -6.70 11.29
C LEU A 11 1.53 -7.47 10.29
N GLU A 12 2.79 -7.71 10.62
CA GLU A 12 3.68 -8.55 9.82
C GLU A 12 3.19 -10.00 9.73
N GLU A 13 2.73 -10.57 10.83
CA GLU A 13 2.17 -11.93 10.86
C GLU A 13 0.91 -12.07 10.00
N GLN A 14 0.08 -11.04 9.96
CA GLN A 14 -1.20 -11.09 9.23
C GLN A 14 -1.10 -10.62 7.77
N ALA A 15 -0.28 -9.64 7.49
CA ALA A 15 -0.19 -9.02 6.16
C ALA A 15 1.13 -9.31 5.43
N GLY A 16 2.18 -9.64 6.17
CA GLY A 16 3.52 -9.83 5.59
C GLY A 16 3.69 -11.12 4.82
N ASN A 17 4.68 -11.12 3.97
CA ASN A 17 5.19 -12.29 3.25
C ASN A 17 4.13 -13.07 2.45
N LYS A 18 3.16 -12.38 1.89
CA LYS A 18 2.11 -12.96 1.06
C LYS A 18 1.59 -11.97 0.01
N ASP A 19 0.97 -12.50 -1.03
CA ASP A 19 0.16 -11.75 -1.97
C ASP A 19 -1.16 -11.36 -1.27
N GLY A 20 -1.29 -10.08 -0.96
CA GLY A 20 -2.45 -9.56 -0.26
C GLY A 20 -3.29 -8.62 -1.13
N LEU A 21 -4.60 -8.73 -1.02
CA LEU A 21 -5.53 -7.79 -1.65
C LEU A 21 -5.82 -6.64 -0.70
N ILE A 22 -5.56 -5.43 -1.17
CA ILE A 22 -5.92 -4.20 -0.46
C ILE A 22 -6.80 -3.32 -1.34
N THR A 23 -7.64 -2.50 -0.73
CA THR A 23 -8.18 -1.35 -1.42
C THR A 23 -7.16 -0.24 -1.38
N LEU A 24 -7.02 0.50 -2.46
CA LEU A 24 -6.20 1.70 -2.52
C LEU A 24 -7.08 2.86 -2.95
N SER A 25 -7.23 3.82 -2.07
CA SER A 25 -7.98 5.06 -2.32
C SER A 25 -7.01 6.21 -2.52
N THR A 26 -7.28 6.99 -3.55
CA THR A 26 -6.50 8.16 -3.97
C THR A 26 -7.44 9.34 -4.17
N ILE A 27 -6.88 10.52 -4.40
CA ILE A 27 -7.67 11.71 -4.75
C ILE A 27 -7.70 11.84 -6.26
N ALA A 28 -8.89 11.84 -6.85
CA ALA A 28 -9.07 11.97 -8.29
C ALA A 28 -8.55 13.30 -8.83
N LEU A 29 -8.06 13.31 -10.08
CA LEU A 29 -7.56 14.51 -10.74
C LEU A 29 -8.68 15.53 -10.96
N GLU A 30 -9.85 15.04 -11.34
CA GLU A 30 -11.02 15.88 -11.58
C GLU A 30 -11.89 15.97 -10.32
N PRO A 31 -12.37 17.17 -9.97
CA PRO A 31 -13.25 17.32 -8.83
C PRO A 31 -14.59 16.60 -9.05
N GLY A 32 -15.24 16.28 -7.95
CA GLY A 32 -16.60 15.78 -7.96
C GLY A 32 -17.61 16.91 -8.18
N ALA A 33 -18.88 16.58 -8.03
CA ALA A 33 -19.97 17.56 -8.06
C ALA A 33 -19.69 18.71 -7.08
N ASN A 34 -20.04 19.94 -7.46
CA ASN A 34 -19.83 21.16 -6.67
C ASN A 34 -18.34 21.51 -6.44
N GLY A 35 -17.42 21.04 -7.28
CA GLY A 35 -16.00 21.40 -7.22
C GLY A 35 -15.23 20.83 -6.03
N ARG A 36 -15.79 19.85 -5.32
CA ARG A 36 -15.14 19.21 -4.16
C ARG A 36 -14.15 18.16 -4.59
N SER A 37 -13.10 17.95 -3.79
CA SER A 37 -12.19 16.82 -3.94
C SER A 37 -12.96 15.52 -3.92
N ARG A 38 -12.58 14.59 -4.79
CA ARG A 38 -13.28 13.32 -4.96
C ARG A 38 -12.32 12.15 -4.74
N PRO A 39 -12.65 11.22 -3.84
CA PRO A 39 -11.86 9.99 -3.71
C PRO A 39 -12.09 9.06 -4.91
N ALA A 40 -11.07 8.29 -5.23
CA ALA A 40 -11.14 7.20 -6.21
C ALA A 40 -10.58 5.94 -5.56
N SER A 41 -11.20 4.79 -5.77
CA SER A 41 -10.81 3.56 -5.10
C SER A 41 -10.69 2.41 -6.07
N ARG A 42 -9.76 1.48 -5.82
CA ARG A 42 -9.55 0.24 -6.57
C ARG A 42 -8.97 -0.81 -5.66
N ILE A 43 -8.98 -2.05 -6.12
CA ILE A 43 -8.31 -3.17 -5.46
C ILE A 43 -7.00 -3.42 -6.17
N VAL A 44 -5.93 -3.64 -5.41
CA VAL A 44 -4.61 -4.01 -5.92
C VAL A 44 -4.03 -5.16 -5.11
N ASP A 45 -3.21 -5.98 -5.76
CA ASP A 45 -2.34 -6.93 -5.08
C ASP A 45 -1.15 -6.17 -4.51
N ALA A 46 -0.84 -6.42 -3.24
CA ALA A 46 0.23 -5.71 -2.56
C ALA A 46 0.98 -6.63 -1.60
N TYR A 47 2.26 -6.34 -1.46
CA TYR A 47 3.16 -6.97 -0.51
C TYR A 47 3.42 -6.01 0.64
N TYR A 48 3.25 -6.48 1.87
CA TYR A 48 3.52 -5.69 3.07
C TYR A 48 4.89 -6.00 3.65
N GLU A 49 5.64 -4.98 4.00
CA GLU A 49 6.89 -5.06 4.74
C GLU A 49 7.10 -3.79 5.55
N ASP A 50 7.33 -3.94 6.85
CA ASP A 50 7.78 -2.89 7.77
C ASP A 50 7.05 -1.54 7.62
N GLY A 51 5.73 -1.57 7.74
CA GLY A 51 4.91 -0.35 7.70
C GLY A 51 4.65 0.22 6.31
N ALA A 52 4.90 -0.55 5.26
CA ALA A 52 4.62 -0.13 3.90
C ALA A 52 4.00 -1.26 3.06
N PHE A 53 3.15 -0.88 2.13
CA PHE A 53 2.71 -1.76 1.05
C PHE A 53 3.45 -1.44 -0.24
N TYR A 54 3.76 -2.48 -1.00
CA TYR A 54 4.44 -2.37 -2.29
C TYR A 54 3.61 -3.07 -3.37
N THR A 55 3.45 -2.40 -4.49
CA THR A 55 2.77 -2.97 -5.66
C THR A 55 3.43 -2.50 -6.94
N VAL A 56 3.25 -3.27 -8.01
CA VAL A 56 3.75 -2.93 -9.34
C VAL A 56 2.60 -2.43 -10.19
N THR A 57 2.82 -1.32 -10.86
CA THR A 57 1.83 -0.70 -11.75
C THR A 57 2.53 0.08 -12.85
N TYR A 58 1.77 0.73 -13.73
CA TYR A 58 2.32 1.60 -14.76
C TYR A 58 2.32 3.05 -14.29
N ALA A 59 3.42 3.76 -14.54
CA ALA A 59 3.58 5.16 -14.19
C ALA A 59 2.53 6.06 -14.84
N THR A 60 1.98 5.64 -15.97
CA THR A 60 0.92 6.33 -16.72
C THR A 60 -0.50 5.95 -16.29
N SER A 61 -0.65 5.03 -15.36
CA SER A 61 -1.98 4.63 -14.85
C SER A 61 -2.68 5.77 -14.13
N GLY A 62 -4.02 5.70 -14.07
CA GLY A 62 -4.83 6.70 -13.38
C GLY A 62 -4.41 6.90 -11.92
N LYS A 63 -4.18 5.81 -11.18
CA LYS A 63 -3.74 5.89 -9.78
C LYS A 63 -2.41 6.61 -9.62
N MET A 64 -1.45 6.36 -10.52
CA MET A 64 -0.12 6.99 -10.44
C MET A 64 -0.17 8.48 -10.80
N GLN A 65 -1.01 8.87 -11.75
CA GLN A 65 -1.24 10.28 -12.06
C GLN A 65 -1.90 11.00 -10.87
N GLN A 66 -2.84 10.36 -10.22
CA GLN A 66 -3.52 10.89 -9.03
C GLN A 66 -2.54 11.06 -7.87
N ILE A 67 -1.72 10.05 -7.60
CA ILE A 67 -0.67 10.09 -6.56
C ILE A 67 0.39 11.15 -6.86
N ALA A 68 0.76 11.34 -8.13
CA ALA A 68 1.71 12.39 -8.52
C ALA A 68 1.18 13.79 -8.21
N GLN A 69 -0.12 14.02 -8.33
CA GLN A 69 -0.75 15.30 -8.01
C GLN A 69 -1.02 15.44 -6.51
N ASN A 70 -1.47 14.38 -5.85
CA ASN A 70 -1.75 14.36 -4.41
C ASN A 70 -1.34 12.99 -3.85
N PRO A 71 -0.25 12.92 -3.08
CA PRO A 71 0.28 11.65 -2.59
C PRO A 71 -0.51 11.04 -1.42
N GLU A 72 -1.47 11.75 -0.86
CA GLU A 72 -2.31 11.23 0.22
C GLU A 72 -3.16 10.06 -0.27
N VAL A 73 -3.05 8.93 0.41
CA VAL A 73 -3.78 7.71 0.09
C VAL A 73 -4.36 7.07 1.34
N ALA A 74 -5.31 6.19 1.13
CA ALA A 74 -5.83 5.32 2.17
C ALA A 74 -5.87 3.87 1.67
N VAL A 75 -5.68 2.93 2.58
CA VAL A 75 -5.73 1.50 2.28
C VAL A 75 -6.63 0.77 3.26
N CYS A 76 -7.17 -0.35 2.83
CA CYS A 76 -7.89 -1.28 3.66
C CYS A 76 -7.47 -2.70 3.31
N ILE A 77 -7.07 -3.49 4.31
CA ILE A 77 -6.90 -4.93 4.14
C ILE A 77 -8.28 -5.56 4.35
N ILE A 78 -8.79 -6.18 3.29
CA ILE A 78 -10.21 -6.60 3.24
C ILE A 78 -10.52 -7.65 4.30
N VAL A 79 -9.62 -8.60 4.51
CA VAL A 79 -9.86 -9.77 5.38
C VAL A 79 -9.55 -9.47 6.84
N GLU A 80 -8.56 -8.63 7.11
CA GLU A 80 -7.99 -8.44 8.45
C GLU A 80 -8.60 -7.26 9.22
N ASN A 81 -9.59 -6.58 8.66
CA ASN A 81 -10.25 -5.42 9.27
C ASN A 81 -9.27 -4.32 9.71
N PHE A 82 -8.25 -4.09 8.90
CA PHE A 82 -7.23 -3.07 9.08
C PHE A 82 -7.39 -1.98 8.03
N THR A 83 -7.41 -0.74 8.47
CA THR A 83 -7.42 0.44 7.59
C THR A 83 -6.28 1.36 7.93
N ALA A 84 -5.75 2.07 6.96
CA ALA A 84 -4.67 3.02 7.21
C ALA A 84 -4.67 4.17 6.21
N ASP A 85 -4.12 5.29 6.66
CA ASP A 85 -3.70 6.39 5.81
C ASP A 85 -2.22 6.22 5.47
N GLY A 86 -1.80 6.74 4.35
CA GLY A 86 -0.41 6.66 3.91
C GLY A 86 -0.05 7.69 2.86
N ILE A 87 1.20 7.62 2.45
CA ILE A 87 1.79 8.43 1.39
C ILE A 87 2.18 7.50 0.24
N GLY A 88 1.64 7.75 -0.95
CA GLY A 88 2.02 7.04 -2.16
C GLY A 88 3.31 7.61 -2.73
N GLU A 89 4.27 6.75 -3.05
CA GLU A 89 5.59 7.13 -3.53
C GLU A 89 5.95 6.29 -4.76
N ASN A 90 6.18 6.94 -5.89
CA ASN A 90 6.69 6.27 -7.08
C ASN A 90 8.19 6.06 -6.93
N LEU A 91 8.62 4.81 -6.75
CA LEU A 91 10.04 4.44 -6.60
C LEU A 91 10.74 4.21 -7.94
N GLY A 92 10.04 4.44 -9.06
CA GLY A 92 10.61 4.35 -10.38
C GLY A 92 10.54 2.94 -10.99
N TRP A 93 11.30 2.75 -12.05
CA TRP A 93 11.30 1.53 -12.84
C TRP A 93 11.63 0.29 -12.00
N VAL A 94 10.90 -0.80 -12.22
CA VAL A 94 11.09 -2.06 -11.47
C VAL A 94 12.46 -2.69 -11.66
N CYS A 95 13.17 -2.39 -12.77
CA CYS A 95 14.52 -2.86 -13.02
C CYS A 95 15.61 -1.87 -12.63
N ASP A 96 15.27 -0.73 -12.03
CA ASP A 96 16.26 0.16 -11.45
C ASP A 96 17.00 -0.57 -10.30
N GLU A 97 18.33 -0.41 -10.26
CA GLU A 97 19.19 -1.10 -9.28
C GLU A 97 18.75 -0.88 -7.82
N LYS A 98 18.31 0.34 -7.50
CA LYS A 98 17.81 0.67 -6.14
C LYS A 98 16.59 -0.14 -5.71
N ASN A 99 15.84 -0.70 -6.66
CA ASN A 99 14.62 -1.47 -6.41
C ASN A 99 14.85 -2.99 -6.36
N THR A 100 16.09 -3.45 -6.57
CA THR A 100 16.41 -4.89 -6.74
C THR A 100 15.94 -5.73 -5.55
N GLU A 101 16.18 -5.29 -4.33
CA GLU A 101 15.84 -6.07 -3.13
C GLU A 101 14.32 -6.28 -3.01
N ILE A 102 13.54 -5.21 -3.07
CA ILE A 102 12.08 -5.29 -2.99
C ILE A 102 11.50 -6.05 -4.18
N MET A 103 11.98 -5.77 -5.38
CA MET A 103 11.45 -6.43 -6.58
C MET A 103 11.72 -7.93 -6.60
N THR A 104 12.83 -8.40 -6.03
CA THR A 104 13.09 -9.83 -5.85
C THR A 104 12.01 -10.47 -4.99
N LYS A 105 11.62 -9.82 -3.89
CA LYS A 105 10.53 -10.29 -3.02
C LYS A 105 9.19 -10.29 -3.75
N LEU A 106 8.84 -9.21 -4.43
CA LEU A 106 7.57 -9.10 -5.16
C LEU A 106 7.45 -10.16 -6.25
N ARG A 107 8.49 -10.36 -7.06
CA ARG A 107 8.47 -11.38 -8.11
C ARG A 107 8.32 -12.78 -7.57
N THR A 108 8.85 -13.05 -6.38
CA THR A 108 8.67 -14.33 -5.69
C THR A 108 7.23 -14.49 -5.17
N ILE A 109 6.72 -13.49 -4.49
CA ILE A 109 5.36 -13.51 -3.90
C ILE A 109 4.29 -13.57 -4.99
N PHE A 110 4.48 -12.85 -6.08
CA PHE A 110 3.52 -12.76 -7.20
C PHE A 110 3.84 -13.70 -8.36
N ALA A 111 4.72 -14.70 -8.15
CA ALA A 111 5.25 -15.54 -9.23
C ALA A 111 4.17 -16.22 -10.11
N GLY A 112 3.02 -16.54 -9.53
CA GLY A 112 1.93 -17.21 -10.24
C GLY A 112 1.27 -16.36 -11.34
N TRP A 113 1.41 -15.04 -11.29
CA TRP A 113 0.73 -14.15 -12.23
C TRP A 113 1.57 -12.94 -12.68
N TYR A 114 2.71 -12.67 -12.03
CA TYR A 114 3.47 -11.43 -12.24
C TYR A 114 3.80 -11.16 -13.71
N ASN A 115 4.34 -12.14 -14.41
CA ASN A 115 4.76 -11.98 -15.81
C ASN A 115 3.57 -11.88 -16.79
N GLU A 116 2.39 -12.33 -16.40
CA GLU A 116 1.19 -12.18 -17.23
C GLU A 116 0.63 -10.75 -17.16
N ALA A 117 0.80 -10.11 -16.01
CA ALA A 117 0.24 -8.78 -15.75
C ALA A 117 1.23 -7.63 -15.99
N ASN A 118 2.54 -7.89 -15.99
CA ASN A 118 3.57 -6.86 -16.04
C ASN A 118 4.61 -7.13 -17.14
N ASN A 119 5.12 -6.06 -17.73
CA ASN A 119 6.24 -6.09 -18.65
C ASN A 119 7.41 -5.28 -18.06
N ASP A 120 8.39 -5.99 -17.50
CA ASP A 120 9.55 -5.36 -16.84
C ASP A 120 10.47 -4.61 -17.81
N GLU A 121 10.41 -4.91 -19.12
CA GLU A 121 11.19 -4.20 -20.13
C GLU A 121 10.65 -2.79 -20.41
N ASP A 122 9.37 -2.56 -20.11
CA ASP A 122 8.78 -1.22 -20.22
C ASP A 122 9.24 -0.36 -19.03
N PRO A 123 9.98 0.74 -19.27
CA PRO A 123 10.45 1.61 -18.19
C PRO A 123 9.32 2.33 -17.43
N ASN A 124 8.09 2.32 -17.95
CA ASN A 124 6.91 2.81 -17.23
C ASN A 124 6.35 1.80 -16.23
N THR A 125 6.80 0.55 -16.23
CA THR A 125 6.48 -0.42 -15.18
C THR A 125 7.21 0.01 -13.91
N CYS A 126 6.47 0.48 -12.92
CA CYS A 126 7.04 1.12 -11.74
C CYS A 126 6.62 0.43 -10.44
N LEU A 127 7.47 0.62 -9.44
CA LEU A 127 7.24 0.19 -8.07
C LEU A 127 6.57 1.33 -7.30
N LEU A 128 5.36 1.09 -6.81
CA LEU A 128 4.64 1.99 -5.91
C LEU A 128 4.84 1.51 -4.47
N ARG A 129 5.36 2.39 -3.62
CA ARG A 129 5.35 2.22 -2.17
C ARG A 129 4.25 3.05 -1.56
N ILE A 130 3.47 2.44 -0.69
CA ILE A 130 2.48 3.11 0.16
C ILE A 130 3.04 3.06 1.57
N ARG A 131 3.65 4.16 1.99
CA ARG A 131 4.22 4.30 3.33
C ARG A 131 3.11 4.70 4.29
N LEU A 132 2.80 3.81 5.24
CA LEU A 132 1.72 4.03 6.19
C LEU A 132 2.09 5.13 7.19
N THR A 133 1.13 5.98 7.51
CA THR A 133 1.29 7.05 8.49
C THR A 133 0.44 6.82 9.72
N ARG A 134 -0.75 6.30 9.54
CA ARG A 134 -1.70 6.05 10.61
C ARG A 134 -2.54 4.84 10.29
N GLY A 135 -2.75 3.94 11.25
CA GLY A 135 -3.54 2.73 11.07
C GLY A 135 -4.57 2.52 12.15
N LEU A 136 -5.63 1.81 11.80
CA LEU A 136 -6.67 1.39 12.73
C LEU A 136 -6.94 -0.10 12.54
N TRP A 137 -6.74 -0.83 13.61
CA TRP A 137 -7.16 -2.22 13.72
C TRP A 137 -8.41 -2.28 14.55
N ASN A 138 -9.52 -2.69 13.97
CA ASN A 138 -10.80 -2.69 14.65
C ASN A 138 -11.51 -4.04 14.46
N ASP A 139 -11.48 -4.87 15.47
CA ASP A 139 -12.25 -6.11 15.51
C ASP A 139 -13.27 -6.02 16.65
N ALA A 140 -14.47 -5.61 16.30
CA ALA A 140 -15.56 -5.43 17.27
C ALA A 140 -15.99 -6.74 17.93
N HIS A 141 -15.84 -7.89 17.26
CA HIS A 141 -16.18 -9.20 17.83
C HIS A 141 -15.20 -9.62 18.94
N LYS A 142 -13.95 -9.22 18.81
CA LYS A 142 -12.90 -9.49 19.81
C LYS A 142 -12.69 -8.33 20.79
N GLY A 143 -13.40 -7.22 20.61
CA GLY A 143 -13.22 -6.01 21.42
C GLY A 143 -11.88 -5.34 21.21
N ILE A 144 -11.24 -5.52 20.04
CA ILE A 144 -9.94 -4.95 19.72
C ILE A 144 -10.13 -3.65 18.94
N ARG A 145 -9.53 -2.59 19.44
CA ARG A 145 -9.40 -1.32 18.73
C ARG A 145 -8.02 -0.73 19.03
N ASN A 146 -7.11 -0.85 18.07
CA ASN A 146 -5.76 -0.34 18.18
C ASN A 146 -5.51 0.72 17.10
N GLU A 147 -5.15 1.91 17.52
CA GLU A 147 -4.68 2.96 16.62
C GLU A 147 -3.16 2.98 16.63
N ILE A 148 -2.56 2.94 15.43
CA ILE A 148 -1.11 2.90 15.24
C ILE A 148 -0.68 4.20 14.59
N ASP A 149 0.28 4.88 15.20
CA ASP A 149 0.98 6.01 14.60
C ASP A 149 2.35 5.50 14.11
N PHE A 150 2.46 5.31 12.80
CA PHE A 150 3.69 4.81 12.18
C PHE A 150 4.80 5.86 12.14
N VAL A 151 4.46 7.14 12.22
CA VAL A 151 5.42 8.23 12.18
C VAL A 151 6.12 8.39 13.53
N ASN A 152 5.33 8.45 14.61
CA ASN A 152 5.84 8.60 15.97
C ASN A 152 6.14 7.26 16.67
N LYS A 153 5.81 6.15 16.02
CA LYS A 153 6.01 4.78 16.52
C LYS A 153 5.31 4.56 17.86
N THR A 154 4.05 4.95 17.92
CA THR A 154 3.19 4.80 19.09
C THR A 154 1.90 4.07 18.76
N THR A 155 1.28 3.48 19.77
CA THR A 155 -0.05 2.90 19.68
C THR A 155 -0.80 3.13 20.99
N ASN A 156 -2.10 3.30 20.90
CA ASN A 156 -2.95 3.43 22.08
C ASN A 156 -3.58 2.10 22.51
#